data_9d53ade8f20128525e76167d1437fcd9
#
_entry.id   9d53ade8f20128525e76167d1437fcd9
#
_cell.length_a   1.000
_cell.length_b   1.000
_cell.length_c   1.000
_cell.angle_alpha   90.00
_cell.angle_beta   90.00
_cell.angle_gamma   90.00
#
_symmetry.space_group_name_H-M   'P 1'
#
loop_
_entity.id
_entity.type
_entity.pdbx_description
1 polymer ?
#
loop_
_entity_poly.entity_id
_entity_poly.type
_entity_poly.pdbx_seq_one_letter_code
_entity_poly.pdbx_strand_id
1 'polypeptide(L)'
;ALFSTLGRTAARGIETLAIGQAVQGWVMELVENIKNGDTKTYQSWDMPNSGMGVGLNDVPRGSLGHWIQIENKKIKNYQYVVPSTWNLGPRDEKGKVGPVEESLIGTPVADPKRPLEVLRTVHSFDPCIACGVHVIDPDSNQVYEVKAL
;
A
#
# COMPACT_ATOMS: atom_id res chain seq x y z
N ALA A 1 19.70 -10.05 -6.38
CA ALA A 1 18.54 -10.55 -7.15
C ALA A 1 17.20 -10.21 -6.45
N LEU A 2 17.11 -10.35 -5.12
CA LEU A 2 15.84 -10.12 -4.39
C LEU A 2 15.33 -8.68 -4.52
N PHE A 3 16.20 -7.69 -4.42
CA PHE A 3 15.87 -6.26 -4.54
C PHE A 3 15.85 -5.77 -5.99
N SER A 4 15.45 -6.61 -6.92
CA SER A 4 15.29 -6.29 -8.34
C SER A 4 13.82 -6.26 -8.74
N THR A 5 13.51 -5.73 -9.92
CA THR A 5 12.18 -5.76 -10.54
C THR A 5 11.61 -7.18 -10.57
N LEU A 6 12.39 -8.16 -11.02
CA LEU A 6 11.97 -9.55 -11.04
C LEU A 6 11.82 -10.14 -9.63
N GLY A 7 12.73 -9.81 -8.72
CA GLY A 7 12.67 -10.27 -7.33
C GLY A 7 11.42 -9.82 -6.60
N ARG A 8 11.01 -8.54 -6.73
CA ARG A 8 9.76 -8.02 -6.16
C ARG A 8 8.53 -8.72 -6.75
N THR A 9 8.50 -8.93 -8.06
CA THR A 9 7.41 -9.64 -8.73
C THR A 9 7.34 -11.11 -8.29
N ALA A 10 8.48 -11.79 -8.18
CA ALA A 10 8.54 -13.17 -7.71
C ALA A 10 8.09 -13.30 -6.25
N ALA A 11 8.51 -12.40 -5.37
CA ALA A 11 8.07 -12.37 -3.97
C ALA A 11 6.54 -12.26 -3.84
N ARG A 12 5.92 -11.38 -4.62
CA ARG A 12 4.47 -11.25 -4.68
C ARG A 12 3.78 -12.51 -5.21
N GLY A 13 4.36 -13.18 -6.20
CA GLY A 13 3.86 -14.46 -6.70
C GLY A 13 3.90 -15.56 -5.63
N ILE A 14 4.97 -15.64 -4.85
CA ILE A 14 5.11 -16.60 -3.74
C ILE A 14 4.09 -16.28 -2.63
N GLU A 15 3.94 -15.02 -2.26
CA GLU A 15 2.94 -14.58 -1.29
C GLU A 15 1.52 -14.94 -1.75
N THR A 16 1.18 -14.67 -3.02
CA THR A 16 -0.10 -15.04 -3.61
C THR A 16 -0.38 -16.54 -3.50
N LEU A 17 0.61 -17.38 -3.75
CA LEU A 17 0.49 -18.84 -3.59
C LEU A 17 0.22 -19.22 -2.14
N ALA A 18 0.99 -18.68 -1.20
CA ALA A 18 0.85 -18.97 0.23
C ALA A 18 -0.53 -18.54 0.77
N ILE A 19 -0.98 -17.34 0.40
CA ILE A 19 -2.31 -16.85 0.80
C ILE A 19 -3.42 -17.67 0.14
N GLY A 20 -3.27 -18.01 -1.15
CA GLY A 20 -4.25 -18.86 -1.84
C GLY A 20 -4.43 -20.23 -1.18
N GLN A 21 -3.36 -20.83 -0.69
CA GLN A 21 -3.43 -22.06 0.11
C GLN A 21 -4.10 -21.84 1.47
N ALA A 22 -3.78 -20.75 2.16
CA ALA A 22 -4.38 -20.40 3.45
C ALA A 22 -5.88 -20.14 3.34
N VAL A 23 -6.34 -19.48 2.27
CA VAL A 23 -7.78 -19.20 2.03
C VAL A 23 -8.61 -20.47 2.03
N GLN A 24 -8.10 -21.57 1.45
CA GLN A 24 -8.81 -22.85 1.49
C GLN A 24 -9.03 -23.33 2.94
N GLY A 25 -8.03 -23.22 3.79
CA GLY A 25 -8.13 -23.55 5.22
C GLY A 25 -9.14 -22.67 5.93
N TRP A 26 -9.07 -21.36 5.73
CA TRP A 26 -9.99 -20.41 6.36
C TRP A 26 -11.44 -20.60 5.96
N VAL A 27 -11.70 -20.95 4.69
CA VAL A 27 -13.06 -21.28 4.24
C VAL A 27 -13.59 -22.54 4.95
N MET A 28 -12.75 -23.56 5.13
CA MET A 28 -13.16 -24.77 5.84
C MET A 28 -13.39 -24.50 7.35
N GLU A 29 -12.56 -23.68 7.97
CA GLU A 29 -12.76 -23.23 9.35
C GLU A 29 -14.07 -22.44 9.50
N LEU A 30 -14.36 -21.52 8.57
CA LEU A 30 -15.63 -20.79 8.56
C LEU A 30 -16.84 -21.72 8.45
N VAL A 31 -16.77 -22.75 7.59
CA VAL A 31 -17.84 -23.76 7.46
C VAL A 31 -18.04 -24.49 8.77
N GLU A 32 -16.97 -24.86 9.47
CA GLU A 32 -17.05 -25.54 10.76
C GLU A 32 -17.63 -24.65 11.85
N ASN A 33 -17.21 -23.39 11.92
CA ASN A 33 -17.77 -22.39 12.83
C ASN A 33 -19.27 -22.23 12.64
N ILE A 34 -19.74 -22.13 11.39
CA ILE A 34 -21.18 -22.05 11.09
C ILE A 34 -21.92 -23.30 11.54
N LYS A 35 -21.39 -24.50 11.30
CA LYS A 35 -21.99 -25.76 11.74
C LYS A 35 -22.11 -25.84 13.28
N ASN A 36 -21.14 -25.31 13.99
CA ASN A 36 -21.11 -25.28 15.45
C ASN A 36 -21.94 -24.12 16.05
N GLY A 37 -22.63 -23.35 15.20
CA GLY A 37 -23.49 -22.24 15.63
C GLY A 37 -22.73 -20.96 15.96
N ASP A 38 -21.42 -20.90 15.69
CA ASP A 38 -20.62 -19.68 15.82
C ASP A 38 -20.80 -18.83 14.55
N THR A 39 -21.88 -18.05 14.55
CA THR A 39 -22.24 -17.16 13.45
C THR A 39 -22.15 -15.68 13.84
N LYS A 40 -21.57 -15.40 15.00
CA LYS A 40 -21.46 -14.04 15.53
C LYS A 40 -20.38 -13.25 14.78
N THR A 41 -20.80 -12.36 13.90
CA THR A 41 -19.92 -11.50 13.08
C THR A 41 -19.73 -10.10 13.67
N TYR A 42 -20.39 -9.78 14.78
CA TYR A 42 -20.37 -8.46 15.39
C TYR A 42 -20.37 -8.55 16.90
N GLN A 43 -19.58 -7.70 17.54
CA GLN A 43 -19.62 -7.46 18.98
C GLN A 43 -19.94 -5.99 19.22
N SER A 44 -20.95 -5.73 20.08
CA SER A 44 -21.25 -4.36 20.50
C SER A 44 -20.07 -3.75 21.25
N TRP A 45 -19.81 -2.50 20.99
CA TRP A 45 -18.78 -1.73 21.65
C TRP A 45 -19.23 -0.28 21.82
N ASP A 46 -18.67 0.41 22.80
CA ASP A 46 -18.90 1.81 23.03
C ASP A 46 -17.69 2.65 22.63
N MET A 47 -17.95 3.74 21.92
CA MET A 47 -16.90 4.70 21.58
C MET A 47 -16.34 5.30 22.88
N PRO A 48 -15.03 5.21 23.13
CA PRO A 48 -14.41 5.83 24.30
C PRO A 48 -14.62 7.35 24.28
N ASN A 49 -14.77 7.93 25.47
CA ASN A 49 -14.95 9.40 25.55
C ASN A 49 -13.70 10.14 25.07
N SER A 50 -12.52 9.63 25.36
CA SER A 50 -11.23 10.10 24.87
C SER A 50 -10.25 8.96 24.74
N GLY A 51 -9.32 9.07 23.82
CA GLY A 51 -8.29 8.06 23.62
C GLY A 51 -7.41 8.35 22.42
N MET A 52 -6.28 7.66 22.40
CA MET A 52 -5.38 7.62 21.24
C MET A 52 -5.13 6.17 20.88
N GLY A 53 -5.08 5.89 19.58
CA GLY A 53 -4.82 4.55 19.08
C GLY A 53 -3.84 4.59 17.91
N VAL A 54 -3.05 3.51 17.78
CA VAL A 54 -2.16 3.27 16.66
C VAL A 54 -2.43 1.86 16.16
N GLY A 55 -2.68 1.72 14.86
CA GLY A 55 -2.77 0.44 14.18
C GLY A 55 -1.68 0.35 13.12
N LEU A 56 -0.87 -0.70 13.18
CA LEU A 56 0.17 -0.98 12.19
C LEU A 56 -0.12 -2.35 11.57
N ASN A 57 0.03 -2.45 10.27
CA ASN A 57 -0.18 -3.69 9.54
C ASN A 57 0.72 -3.76 8.31
N ASP A 58 1.06 -4.97 7.90
CA ASP A 58 1.65 -5.23 6.60
C ASP A 58 0.54 -5.64 5.63
N VAL A 59 0.54 -4.99 4.48
CA VAL A 59 -0.43 -5.22 3.42
C VAL A 59 0.32 -5.48 2.10
N PRO A 60 -0.34 -5.91 1.01
CA PRO A 60 0.36 -6.40 -0.20
C PRO A 60 1.43 -5.46 -0.76
N ARG A 61 1.33 -4.15 -0.53
CA ARG A 61 2.27 -3.14 -1.04
C ARG A 61 3.30 -2.68 -0.02
N GLY A 62 3.22 -3.16 1.23
CA GLY A 62 4.14 -2.81 2.32
C GLY A 62 3.43 -2.34 3.58
N SER A 63 4.08 -1.50 4.36
CA SER A 63 3.60 -1.10 5.68
C SER A 63 2.49 -0.05 5.63
N LEU A 64 1.44 -0.30 6.39
CA LEU A 64 0.30 0.58 6.60
C LEU A 64 0.25 1.03 8.06
N GLY A 65 0.12 2.33 8.28
CA GLY A 65 -0.03 2.89 9.62
C GLY A 65 -1.29 3.75 9.73
N HIS A 66 -1.99 3.60 10.84
CA HIS A 66 -3.15 4.41 11.20
C HIS A 66 -2.95 4.99 12.60
N TRP A 67 -3.25 6.27 12.77
CA TRP A 67 -3.21 7.00 14.02
C TRP A 67 -4.54 7.71 14.22
N ILE A 68 -5.16 7.50 15.38
CA ILE A 68 -6.45 8.10 15.71
C ILE A 68 -6.40 8.79 17.07
N GLN A 69 -7.05 9.93 17.15
CA GLN A 69 -7.34 10.63 18.40
C GLN A 69 -8.84 10.82 18.53
N ILE A 70 -9.38 10.42 19.67
CA ILE A 70 -10.80 10.53 20.01
C ILE A 70 -10.97 11.55 21.13
N GLU A 71 -11.95 12.41 21.02
CA GLU A 71 -12.36 13.38 22.03
C GLU A 71 -13.88 13.56 21.99
N ASN A 72 -14.51 13.49 23.16
CA ASN A 72 -15.97 13.58 23.29
C ASN A 72 -16.73 12.58 22.40
N LYS A 73 -16.27 11.33 22.34
CA LYS A 73 -16.81 10.24 21.51
C LYS A 73 -16.81 10.54 20.00
N LYS A 74 -15.95 11.45 19.56
CA LYS A 74 -15.78 11.79 18.14
C LYS A 74 -14.32 11.70 17.74
N ILE A 75 -14.07 11.40 16.47
CA ILE A 75 -12.73 11.46 15.93
C ILE A 75 -12.30 12.93 15.88
N LYS A 76 -11.28 13.29 16.67
CA LYS A 76 -10.67 14.61 16.68
C LYS A 76 -9.62 14.74 15.58
N ASN A 77 -8.80 13.70 15.44
CA ASN A 77 -7.78 13.63 14.41
C ASN A 77 -7.61 12.19 13.95
N TYR A 78 -7.41 12.02 12.66
CA TYR A 78 -7.13 10.72 12.07
C TYR A 78 -6.11 10.88 10.95
N GLN A 79 -5.05 10.12 11.03
CA GLN A 79 -4.02 10.08 10.01
C GLN A 79 -3.75 8.63 9.62
N TYR A 80 -3.52 8.40 8.36
CA TYR A 80 -3.03 7.13 7.85
C TYR A 80 -1.91 7.37 6.85
N VAL A 81 -0.99 6.43 6.78
CA VAL A 81 0.09 6.41 5.80
C VAL A 81 0.08 5.07 5.12
N VAL A 82 -0.22 5.08 3.84
CA VAL A 82 -0.32 3.88 3.02
C VAL A 82 1.04 3.48 2.43
N PRO A 83 1.24 2.21 2.06
CA PRO A 83 2.54 1.73 1.55
C PRO A 83 3.07 2.50 0.35
N SER A 84 2.20 2.85 -0.60
CA SER A 84 2.62 3.60 -1.79
C SER A 84 3.10 5.02 -1.46
N THR A 85 2.65 5.61 -0.36
CA THR A 85 3.18 6.89 0.14
C THR A 85 4.67 6.75 0.51
N TRP A 86 5.06 5.64 1.16
CA TRP A 86 6.45 5.35 1.46
C TRP A 86 7.26 5.05 0.20
N ASN A 87 6.72 4.19 -0.67
CA ASN A 87 7.43 3.71 -1.85
C ASN A 87 7.65 4.81 -2.91
N LEU A 88 6.66 5.70 -3.09
CA LEU A 88 6.67 6.78 -4.08
C LEU A 88 7.06 8.14 -3.45
N GLY A 89 7.41 8.14 -2.17
CA GLY A 89 7.80 9.35 -1.46
C GLY A 89 8.98 10.05 -2.14
N PRO A 90 9.01 11.40 -2.10
CA PRO A 90 10.12 12.18 -2.62
C PRO A 90 11.38 12.02 -1.78
N ARG A 91 12.45 12.66 -2.20
CA ARG A 91 13.69 12.76 -1.41
C ARG A 91 13.40 13.37 -0.05
N ASP A 92 14.10 12.86 0.96
CA ASP A 92 14.06 13.44 2.29
C ASP A 92 14.85 14.77 2.37
N GLU A 93 14.79 15.42 3.53
CA GLU A 93 15.50 16.69 3.78
C GLU A 93 17.04 16.56 3.67
N LYS A 94 17.57 15.34 3.74
CA LYS A 94 18.99 15.03 3.58
C LYS A 94 19.35 14.66 2.14
N GLY A 95 18.39 14.74 1.22
CA GLY A 95 18.56 14.41 -0.20
C GLY A 95 18.58 12.90 -0.51
N LYS A 96 18.24 12.04 0.46
CA LYS A 96 18.13 10.60 0.24
C LYS A 96 16.89 10.30 -0.59
N VAL A 97 17.06 9.60 -1.71
CA VAL A 97 15.99 9.22 -2.63
C VAL A 97 15.04 8.18 -2.02
N GLY A 98 13.79 8.21 -2.46
CA GLY A 98 12.79 7.21 -2.08
C GLY A 98 13.03 5.85 -2.75
N PRO A 99 12.33 4.78 -2.29
CA PRO A 99 12.58 3.42 -2.76
C PRO A 99 12.39 3.21 -4.26
N VAL A 100 11.38 3.84 -4.86
CA VAL A 100 11.14 3.77 -6.32
C VAL A 100 12.23 4.53 -7.07
N GLU A 101 12.55 5.75 -6.65
CA GLU A 101 13.63 6.53 -7.27
C GLU A 101 14.96 5.78 -7.22
N GLU A 102 15.32 5.21 -6.07
CA GLU A 102 16.55 4.43 -5.90
C GLU A 102 16.59 3.22 -6.83
N SER A 103 15.45 2.55 -7.02
CA SER A 103 15.36 1.38 -7.88
C SER A 103 15.49 1.69 -9.37
N LEU A 104 15.28 2.94 -9.75
CA LEU A 104 15.39 3.42 -11.14
C LEU A 104 16.83 3.82 -11.49
N ILE A 105 17.66 4.15 -10.51
CA ILE A 105 19.05 4.54 -10.74
C ILE A 105 19.81 3.36 -11.36
N GLY A 106 20.42 3.60 -12.50
CA GLY A 106 21.17 2.57 -13.25
C GLY A 106 20.30 1.59 -14.03
N THR A 107 19.00 1.78 -14.10
CA THR A 107 18.13 0.96 -14.96
C THR A 107 18.46 1.24 -16.42
N PRO A 108 18.91 0.25 -17.21
CA PRO A 108 19.19 0.45 -18.64
C PRO A 108 17.89 0.70 -19.38
N VAL A 109 17.87 1.67 -20.28
CA VAL A 109 16.72 2.02 -21.13
C VAL A 109 17.12 1.82 -22.58
N ALA A 110 16.48 0.86 -23.26
CA ALA A 110 16.80 0.50 -24.65
C ALA A 110 16.29 1.58 -25.63
N ASP A 111 15.10 2.13 -25.39
CA ASP A 111 14.50 3.19 -26.21
C ASP A 111 13.98 4.31 -25.31
N PRO A 112 14.66 5.45 -25.24
CA PRO A 112 14.21 6.58 -24.41
C PRO A 112 12.84 7.15 -24.77
N LYS A 113 12.36 6.92 -25.99
CA LYS A 113 11.01 7.33 -26.42
C LYS A 113 9.93 6.36 -25.93
N ARG A 114 10.31 5.16 -25.52
CA ARG A 114 9.44 4.10 -25.00
C ARG A 114 10.11 3.40 -23.82
N PRO A 115 10.25 4.06 -22.67
CA PRO A 115 11.04 3.59 -21.53
C PRO A 115 10.30 2.48 -20.76
N LEU A 116 10.11 1.33 -21.40
CA LEU A 116 9.38 0.19 -20.81
C LEU A 116 10.09 -0.37 -19.58
N GLU A 117 11.40 -0.30 -19.52
CA GLU A 117 12.20 -0.77 -18.39
C GLU A 117 11.91 0.06 -17.13
N VAL A 118 11.77 1.38 -17.29
CA VAL A 118 11.35 2.29 -16.23
C VAL A 118 9.94 1.93 -15.75
N LEU A 119 9.00 1.79 -16.68
CA LEU A 119 7.62 1.43 -16.38
C LEU A 119 7.53 0.08 -15.62
N ARG A 120 8.25 -0.95 -16.07
CA ARG A 120 8.30 -2.25 -15.41
C ARG A 120 8.90 -2.19 -14.02
N THR A 121 9.93 -1.38 -13.82
CA THR A 121 10.54 -1.17 -12.50
C THR A 121 9.53 -0.53 -11.55
N VAL A 122 8.84 0.52 -11.97
CA VAL A 122 7.78 1.16 -11.18
C VAL A 122 6.64 0.18 -10.89
N HIS A 123 6.15 -0.55 -11.90
CA HIS A 123 5.07 -1.53 -11.73
C HIS A 123 5.45 -2.68 -10.78
N SER A 124 6.74 -3.00 -10.63
CA SER A 124 7.17 -4.04 -9.70
C SER A 124 6.89 -3.70 -8.23
N PHE A 125 6.66 -2.43 -7.90
CA PHE A 125 6.22 -1.98 -6.58
C PHE A 125 4.71 -2.04 -6.40
N ASP A 126 3.96 -2.46 -7.45
CA ASP A 126 2.49 -2.49 -7.45
C ASP A 126 1.88 -1.13 -6.99
N PRO A 127 2.23 -0.01 -7.65
CA PRO A 127 1.87 1.31 -7.17
C PRO A 127 0.36 1.53 -7.16
N CYS A 128 -0.16 2.07 -6.07
CA CYS A 128 -1.51 2.59 -6.02
C CYS A 128 -1.51 4.01 -6.62
N ILE A 129 -1.81 4.11 -7.91
CA ILE A 129 -1.75 5.38 -8.66
C ILE A 129 -2.73 6.41 -8.09
N ALA A 130 -3.94 5.98 -7.71
CA ALA A 130 -4.94 6.83 -7.07
C ALA A 130 -4.47 7.42 -5.72
N CYS A 131 -3.47 6.78 -5.08
CA CYS A 131 -2.93 7.23 -3.80
C CYS A 131 -1.74 8.20 -3.93
N GLY A 132 -1.11 8.32 -5.11
CA GLY A 132 0.20 8.93 -5.18
C GLY A 132 0.53 9.78 -6.40
N VAL A 133 -0.34 9.92 -7.41
CA VAL A 133 0.02 10.67 -8.63
C VAL A 133 -0.85 11.91 -8.81
N HIS A 134 -0.20 13.06 -8.63
CA HIS A 134 -0.74 14.35 -9.04
C HIS A 134 0.24 14.95 -10.04
N VAL A 135 -0.24 15.29 -11.23
CA VAL A 135 0.55 16.02 -12.21
C VAL A 135 0.21 17.50 -12.04
N ILE A 136 1.22 18.28 -11.68
CA ILE A 136 1.10 19.73 -11.56
C ILE A 136 1.84 20.33 -12.73
N ASP A 137 1.15 21.11 -13.57
CA ASP A 137 1.78 21.92 -14.60
C ASP A 137 2.48 23.10 -13.90
N PRO A 138 3.82 23.21 -13.99
CA PRO A 138 4.56 24.26 -13.31
C PRO A 138 4.25 25.68 -13.85
N ASP A 139 3.78 25.78 -15.08
CA ASP A 139 3.49 27.08 -15.71
C ASP A 139 2.10 27.61 -15.38
N SER A 140 1.11 26.72 -15.26
CA SER A 140 -0.29 27.09 -14.99
C SER A 140 -0.74 26.80 -13.57
N ASN A 141 0.03 26.07 -12.77
CA ASN A 141 -0.37 25.50 -11.46
C ASN A 141 -1.65 24.65 -11.53
N GLN A 142 -2.03 24.18 -12.71
CA GLN A 142 -3.15 23.28 -12.87
C GLN A 142 -2.77 21.86 -12.43
N VAL A 143 -3.64 21.26 -11.61
CA VAL A 143 -3.51 19.87 -11.19
C VAL A 143 -4.30 19.01 -12.18
N TYR A 144 -3.63 18.07 -12.84
CA TYR A 144 -4.25 17.10 -13.73
C TYR A 144 -4.39 15.77 -12.96
N GLU A 145 -5.61 15.28 -12.87
CA GLU A 145 -5.87 13.94 -12.37
C GLU A 145 -5.56 12.92 -13.48
N VAL A 146 -4.51 12.14 -13.30
CA VAL A 146 -4.17 11.06 -14.23
C VAL A 146 -4.99 9.83 -13.85
N LYS A 147 -6.06 9.55 -14.59
CA LYS A 147 -6.76 8.27 -14.48
C LYS A 147 -5.95 7.22 -15.25
N ALA A 148 -5.36 6.29 -14.53
CA ALA A 148 -4.86 5.06 -15.16
C ALA A 148 -6.06 4.24 -15.64
N LEU A 149 -6.09 3.95 -16.92
CA LEU A 149 -7.04 3.02 -17.56
C LEU A 149 -6.72 1.59 -17.16
#